data_346f88cc9a4044409781b3b978248462
#
_entry.id   346f88cc9a4044409781b3b978248462
#
_cell.length_a   1.000
_cell.length_b   1.000
_cell.length_c   1.000
_cell.angle_alpha   90.00
_cell.angle_beta   90.00
_cell.angle_gamma   90.00
#
_symmetry.space_group_name_H-M   'P 1'
#
loop_
_entity.id
_entity.type
_entity.pdbx_description
1 polymer ?
#
loop_
_entity_poly.entity_id
_entity_poly.type
_entity_poly.pdbx_seq_one_letter_code
_entity_poly.pdbx_strand_id
1 'polypeptide(L)'
;MTMSDRLALCNEVLAPWPFEAQCDYARRLGYRGLEVAPYTLAEDPRTITEAQAAGWRRIAEDHGLAISGLHWLLVKPDGLSISSPDRAVRERTVDFIRRLVDLCALLGGSYLVHGSPAQRNPIAGQAIDDALERAGECWRAAGEHAGKAGLAYCIEPLSADQTQVVNTLAQAMRIVAAAKLPGLHTMLDTSSAGRSEDEPIERLVDRWWPSGRLAHVQLNDRNRRGPGQGDDRFGPVLAALRRHGYDGWIAMEPFDYQPDGPGCAAHSIGYVRGLLEALEAGG
;
A
#
# COMPACT_ATOMS: atom_id res chain seq x y z
N MET A 1 5.54 -4.68 20.70
CA MET A 1 4.91 -5.34 19.56
C MET A 1 6.02 -5.85 18.65
N THR A 2 5.95 -7.10 18.22
CA THR A 2 6.91 -7.69 17.28
C THR A 2 6.46 -7.41 15.84
N MET A 3 7.34 -7.62 14.85
CA MET A 3 6.96 -7.54 13.43
C MET A 3 5.85 -8.55 13.08
N SER A 4 5.85 -9.72 13.74
CA SER A 4 4.78 -10.74 13.58
C SER A 4 3.39 -10.23 14.00
N ASP A 5 3.32 -9.23 14.89
CA ASP A 5 2.06 -8.59 15.30
C ASP A 5 1.56 -7.54 14.30
N ARG A 6 2.30 -7.28 13.22
CA ARG A 6 2.02 -6.24 12.22
C ARG A 6 1.88 -6.81 10.79
N LEU A 7 1.55 -8.09 10.65
CA LEU A 7 1.30 -8.70 9.34
C LEU A 7 -0.14 -8.46 8.92
N ALA A 8 -0.32 -7.84 7.75
CA ALA A 8 -1.61 -7.58 7.13
C ALA A 8 -1.75 -8.33 5.80
N LEU A 9 -2.97 -8.53 5.37
CA LEU A 9 -3.33 -9.07 4.05
C LEU A 9 -4.09 -8.01 3.27
N CYS A 10 -3.74 -7.79 2.02
CA CYS A 10 -4.54 -7.02 1.08
C CYS A 10 -5.85 -7.76 0.82
N ASN A 11 -6.95 -7.11 1.08
CA ASN A 11 -8.25 -7.80 1.22
C ASN A 11 -8.84 -8.30 -0.11
N GLU A 12 -8.46 -7.70 -1.24
CA GLU A 12 -8.91 -8.15 -2.56
C GLU A 12 -8.41 -9.56 -2.91
N VAL A 13 -7.36 -10.05 -2.24
CA VAL A 13 -6.89 -11.44 -2.35
C VAL A 13 -8.00 -12.44 -2.01
N LEU A 14 -8.92 -12.06 -1.16
CA LEU A 14 -10.06 -12.88 -0.74
C LEU A 14 -11.38 -12.49 -1.44
N ALA A 15 -11.35 -11.57 -2.41
CA ALA A 15 -12.53 -11.26 -3.18
C ALA A 15 -13.04 -12.49 -3.98
N PRO A 16 -14.35 -12.68 -4.15
CA PRO A 16 -15.44 -11.79 -3.77
C PRO A 16 -16.09 -12.08 -2.40
N TRP A 17 -15.36 -12.65 -1.46
CA TRP A 17 -15.94 -12.99 -0.15
C TRP A 17 -16.49 -11.76 0.57
N PRO A 18 -17.58 -11.90 1.36
CA PRO A 18 -18.05 -10.84 2.26
C PRO A 18 -16.94 -10.43 3.26
N PHE A 19 -16.88 -9.16 3.62
CA PHE A 19 -15.80 -8.60 4.46
C PHE A 19 -15.62 -9.37 5.79
N GLU A 20 -16.73 -9.77 6.43
CA GLU A 20 -16.67 -10.57 7.66
C GLU A 20 -16.01 -11.94 7.45
N ALA A 21 -16.29 -12.61 6.33
CA ALA A 21 -15.63 -13.88 5.97
C ALA A 21 -14.13 -13.69 5.68
N GLN A 22 -13.75 -12.55 5.08
CA GLN A 22 -12.35 -12.17 4.90
C GLN A 22 -11.65 -12.01 6.26
N CYS A 23 -12.29 -11.32 7.21
CA CYS A 23 -11.78 -11.14 8.57
C CYS A 23 -11.59 -12.48 9.30
N ASP A 24 -12.62 -13.35 9.30
CA ASP A 24 -12.53 -14.67 9.93
C ASP A 24 -11.35 -15.48 9.36
N TYR A 25 -11.24 -15.55 8.05
CA TYR A 25 -10.19 -16.32 7.39
C TYR A 25 -8.80 -15.75 7.67
N ALA A 26 -8.60 -14.45 7.47
CA ALA A 26 -7.33 -13.79 7.74
C ALA A 26 -6.88 -13.99 9.19
N ARG A 27 -7.80 -13.88 10.15
CA ARG A 27 -7.52 -14.09 11.57
C ARG A 27 -7.09 -15.54 11.88
N ARG A 28 -7.75 -16.53 11.29
CA ARG A 28 -7.40 -17.96 11.43
C ARG A 28 -6.02 -18.27 10.89
N LEU A 29 -5.60 -17.62 9.81
CA LEU A 29 -4.24 -17.74 9.27
C LEU A 29 -3.18 -17.07 10.16
N GLY A 30 -3.59 -16.16 11.04
CA GLY A 30 -2.70 -15.46 11.96
C GLY A 30 -2.32 -14.04 11.54
N TYR A 31 -2.96 -13.50 10.51
CA TYR A 31 -2.86 -12.06 10.22
C TYR A 31 -3.38 -11.23 11.39
N ARG A 32 -2.91 -10.00 11.49
CA ARG A 32 -3.32 -9.02 12.50
C ARG A 32 -4.02 -7.81 11.91
N GLY A 33 -3.97 -7.67 10.58
CA GLY A 33 -4.64 -6.59 9.88
C GLY A 33 -5.11 -6.98 8.49
N LEU A 34 -6.03 -6.17 7.98
CA LEU A 34 -6.39 -6.12 6.57
C LEU A 34 -6.02 -4.75 6.01
N GLU A 35 -5.33 -4.73 4.89
CA GLU A 35 -5.15 -3.56 4.05
C GLU A 35 -6.27 -3.56 3.02
N VAL A 36 -7.07 -2.50 2.98
CA VAL A 36 -8.36 -2.53 2.29
C VAL A 36 -8.31 -1.75 0.99
N ALA A 37 -8.73 -2.39 -0.10
CA ALA A 37 -9.03 -1.71 -1.35
C ALA A 37 -10.47 -1.14 -1.29
N PRO A 38 -10.68 0.18 -1.33
CA PRO A 38 -11.99 0.79 -1.10
C PRO A 38 -13.10 0.28 -2.02
N TYR A 39 -12.76 -0.11 -3.26
CA TYR A 39 -13.73 -0.64 -4.23
C TYR A 39 -14.28 -2.03 -3.83
N THR A 40 -13.64 -2.73 -2.90
CA THR A 40 -14.15 -4.00 -2.37
C THR A 40 -15.25 -3.80 -1.32
N LEU A 41 -15.32 -2.61 -0.71
CA LEU A 41 -16.33 -2.25 0.25
C LEU A 41 -17.60 -1.67 -0.42
N ALA A 42 -17.42 -0.93 -1.51
CA ALA A 42 -18.50 -0.36 -2.30
C ALA A 42 -18.04 -0.15 -3.74
N GLU A 43 -18.92 -0.38 -4.72
CA GLU A 43 -18.62 -0.13 -6.14
C GLU A 43 -18.21 1.34 -6.38
N ASP A 44 -18.86 2.26 -5.69
CA ASP A 44 -18.45 3.67 -5.63
C ASP A 44 -18.11 4.05 -4.17
N PRO A 45 -16.83 4.13 -3.82
CA PRO A 45 -16.41 4.47 -2.46
C PRO A 45 -16.89 5.85 -1.97
N ARG A 46 -17.35 6.72 -2.88
CA ARG A 46 -17.96 8.01 -2.50
C ARG A 46 -19.28 7.85 -1.76
N THR A 47 -19.96 6.73 -1.92
CA THR A 47 -21.25 6.44 -1.26
C THR A 47 -21.09 5.88 0.15
N ILE A 48 -19.89 5.53 0.57
CA ILE A 48 -19.63 4.98 1.89
C ILE A 48 -19.97 6.02 2.96
N THR A 49 -20.87 5.67 3.86
CA THR A 49 -21.25 6.48 5.00
C THR A 49 -20.36 6.22 6.21
N GLU A 50 -20.31 7.16 7.15
CA GLU A 50 -19.60 6.98 8.42
C GLU A 50 -20.10 5.76 9.20
N ALA A 51 -21.41 5.50 9.19
CA ALA A 51 -22.02 4.34 9.85
C ALA A 51 -21.54 3.01 9.23
N GLN A 52 -21.41 2.96 7.91
CA GLN A 52 -20.85 1.78 7.22
C GLN A 52 -19.37 1.59 7.55
N ALA A 53 -18.57 2.66 7.51
CA ALA A 53 -17.16 2.60 7.88
C ALA A 53 -16.98 2.12 9.34
N ALA A 54 -17.74 2.66 10.28
CA ALA A 54 -17.75 2.22 11.67
C ALA A 54 -18.20 0.74 11.81
N GLY A 55 -19.13 0.29 10.95
CA GLY A 55 -19.55 -1.11 10.89
C GLY A 55 -18.42 -2.06 10.49
N TRP A 56 -17.70 -1.77 9.39
CA TRP A 56 -16.56 -2.59 8.96
C TRP A 56 -15.41 -2.56 9.96
N ARG A 57 -15.11 -1.40 10.54
CA ARG A 57 -14.13 -1.31 11.61
C ARG A 57 -14.48 -2.24 12.77
N ARG A 58 -15.73 -2.21 13.24
CA ARG A 58 -16.19 -3.08 14.33
C ARG A 58 -16.09 -4.57 13.95
N ILE A 59 -16.48 -4.96 12.74
CA ILE A 59 -16.36 -6.34 12.25
C ILE A 59 -14.89 -6.78 12.33
N ALA A 60 -13.94 -5.97 11.89
CA ALA A 60 -12.52 -6.29 11.98
C ALA A 60 -12.07 -6.44 13.45
N GLU A 61 -12.44 -5.48 14.32
CA GLU A 61 -12.12 -5.49 15.75
C GLU A 61 -12.71 -6.72 16.48
N ASP A 62 -13.95 -7.11 16.17
CA ASP A 62 -14.61 -8.30 16.73
C ASP A 62 -13.89 -9.62 16.37
N HIS A 63 -13.21 -9.65 15.21
CA HIS A 63 -12.33 -10.75 14.80
C HIS A 63 -10.89 -10.61 15.32
N GLY A 64 -10.57 -9.56 16.10
CA GLY A 64 -9.23 -9.29 16.60
C GLY A 64 -8.25 -8.87 15.52
N LEU A 65 -8.74 -8.20 14.48
CA LEU A 65 -7.97 -7.57 13.41
C LEU A 65 -8.07 -6.05 13.48
N ALA A 66 -7.07 -5.37 12.91
CA ALA A 66 -7.16 -3.96 12.57
C ALA A 66 -7.39 -3.79 11.06
N ILE A 67 -8.02 -2.71 10.63
CA ILE A 67 -7.86 -2.22 9.27
C ILE A 67 -6.58 -1.39 9.28
N SER A 68 -5.52 -1.88 8.62
CA SER A 68 -4.18 -1.29 8.69
C SER A 68 -4.07 0.01 7.89
N GLY A 69 -4.69 0.05 6.71
CA GLY A 69 -4.66 1.16 5.79
C GLY A 69 -5.48 0.89 4.54
N LEU A 70 -5.36 1.78 3.58
CA LEU A 70 -6.03 1.67 2.28
C LEU A 70 -5.00 1.59 1.14
N HIS A 71 -5.33 0.83 0.08
CA HIS A 71 -4.56 0.78 -1.17
C HIS A 71 -5.50 0.75 -2.39
N TRP A 72 -4.97 0.67 -3.62
CA TRP A 72 -5.78 0.72 -4.84
C TRP A 72 -6.77 1.90 -4.90
N LEU A 73 -6.31 3.08 -4.48
CA LEU A 73 -7.15 4.22 -4.13
C LEU A 73 -8.05 4.73 -5.26
N LEU A 74 -7.54 4.76 -6.50
CA LEU A 74 -8.21 5.44 -7.60
C LEU A 74 -8.80 4.50 -8.66
N VAL A 75 -8.91 3.20 -8.38
CA VAL A 75 -9.47 2.20 -9.32
C VAL A 75 -10.94 2.48 -9.62
N LYS A 76 -11.67 2.91 -8.62
CA LYS A 76 -13.09 3.33 -8.71
C LYS A 76 -13.31 4.61 -7.90
N PRO A 77 -14.21 5.49 -8.34
CA PRO A 77 -14.97 5.44 -9.61
C PRO A 77 -14.10 5.77 -10.82
N ASP A 78 -14.60 5.47 -12.01
CA ASP A 78 -13.94 5.80 -13.26
C ASP A 78 -13.80 7.32 -13.48
N GLY A 79 -12.89 7.74 -14.35
CA GLY A 79 -12.70 9.14 -14.73
C GLY A 79 -11.83 9.95 -13.77
N LEU A 80 -11.11 9.29 -12.86
CA LEU A 80 -10.10 9.92 -12.00
C LEU A 80 -8.72 9.91 -12.69
N SER A 81 -7.95 10.97 -12.50
CA SER A 81 -6.54 11.04 -12.91
C SER A 81 -5.83 12.20 -12.22
N ILE A 82 -4.65 11.91 -11.66
CA ILE A 82 -3.78 12.94 -11.07
C ILE A 82 -2.87 13.62 -12.10
N SER A 83 -2.68 13.00 -13.25
CA SER A 83 -1.81 13.50 -14.35
C SER A 83 -2.58 14.21 -15.47
N SER A 84 -3.92 14.19 -15.42
CA SER A 84 -4.78 14.77 -16.47
C SER A 84 -4.41 16.22 -16.77
N PRO A 85 -4.35 16.65 -18.04
CA PRO A 85 -4.24 18.06 -18.41
C PRO A 85 -5.51 18.84 -18.04
N ASP A 86 -6.68 18.18 -17.98
CA ASP A 86 -7.93 18.78 -17.52
C ASP A 86 -7.89 19.05 -16.01
N ARG A 87 -7.87 20.32 -15.63
CA ARG A 87 -7.86 20.76 -14.24
C ARG A 87 -9.08 20.27 -13.47
N ALA A 88 -10.26 20.25 -14.08
CA ALA A 88 -11.47 19.80 -13.41
C ALA A 88 -11.42 18.30 -13.07
N VAL A 89 -10.74 17.46 -13.89
CA VAL A 89 -10.48 16.05 -13.55
C VAL A 89 -9.56 15.94 -12.34
N ARG A 90 -8.48 16.73 -12.29
CA ARG A 90 -7.55 16.70 -11.15
C ARG A 90 -8.22 17.19 -9.86
N GLU A 91 -9.02 18.25 -9.91
CA GLU A 91 -9.75 18.76 -8.75
C GLU A 91 -10.72 17.70 -8.19
N ARG A 92 -11.52 17.06 -9.04
CA ARG A 92 -12.39 15.93 -8.62
C ARG A 92 -11.59 14.77 -8.05
N THR A 93 -10.42 14.48 -8.62
CA THR A 93 -9.56 13.41 -8.11
C THR A 93 -8.99 13.75 -6.72
N VAL A 94 -8.54 14.98 -6.51
CA VAL A 94 -8.06 15.46 -5.20
C VAL A 94 -9.18 15.44 -4.15
N ASP A 95 -10.39 15.85 -4.50
CA ASP A 95 -11.52 15.82 -3.57
C ASP A 95 -11.88 14.38 -3.20
N PHE A 96 -11.79 13.46 -4.16
CA PHE A 96 -11.97 12.04 -3.87
C PHE A 96 -10.85 11.47 -2.97
N ILE A 97 -9.58 11.84 -3.20
CA ILE A 97 -8.46 11.45 -2.34
C ILE A 97 -8.67 11.94 -0.90
N ARG A 98 -9.11 13.18 -0.70
CA ARG A 98 -9.42 13.71 0.63
C ARG A 98 -10.47 12.86 1.33
N ARG A 99 -11.51 12.48 0.61
CA ARG A 99 -12.56 11.60 1.13
C ARG A 99 -12.03 10.21 1.51
N LEU A 100 -11.08 9.66 0.74
CA LEU A 100 -10.42 8.39 1.10
C LEU A 100 -9.53 8.53 2.34
N VAL A 101 -8.89 9.68 2.55
CA VAL A 101 -8.15 9.97 3.78
C VAL A 101 -9.11 9.97 4.97
N ASP A 102 -10.24 10.66 4.86
CA ASP A 102 -11.26 10.68 5.92
C ASP A 102 -11.82 9.27 6.17
N LEU A 103 -12.10 8.50 5.11
CA LEU A 103 -12.53 7.10 5.21
C LEU A 103 -11.47 6.24 5.94
N CYS A 104 -10.20 6.39 5.59
CA CYS A 104 -9.12 5.66 6.26
C CYS A 104 -9.09 5.95 7.77
N ALA A 105 -9.24 7.20 8.15
CA ALA A 105 -9.32 7.59 9.57
C ALA A 105 -10.53 6.97 10.28
N LEU A 106 -11.70 6.98 9.66
CA LEU A 106 -12.94 6.35 10.20
C LEU A 106 -12.78 4.83 10.38
N LEU A 107 -12.12 4.17 9.44
CA LEU A 107 -11.80 2.74 9.49
C LEU A 107 -10.73 2.41 10.55
N GLY A 108 -10.01 3.40 11.09
CA GLY A 108 -8.90 3.23 12.03
C GLY A 108 -7.57 2.87 11.39
N GLY A 109 -7.45 3.08 10.07
CA GLY A 109 -6.21 2.88 9.33
C GLY A 109 -5.14 3.93 9.66
N SER A 110 -3.91 3.66 9.31
CA SER A 110 -2.76 4.54 9.59
C SER A 110 -2.07 5.09 8.34
N TYR A 111 -2.38 4.55 7.16
CA TYR A 111 -1.75 4.94 5.90
C TYR A 111 -2.68 4.71 4.70
N LEU A 112 -2.32 5.37 3.58
CA LEU A 112 -2.93 5.14 2.27
C LEU A 112 -1.81 4.92 1.24
N VAL A 113 -1.90 3.86 0.43
CA VAL A 113 -0.95 3.54 -0.64
C VAL A 113 -1.50 4.00 -1.98
N HIS A 114 -0.84 4.95 -2.61
CA HIS A 114 -1.18 5.44 -3.94
C HIS A 114 -0.33 4.76 -5.00
N GLY A 115 -0.74 3.56 -5.40
CA GLY A 115 -0.28 2.88 -6.61
C GLY A 115 -1.03 3.39 -7.84
N SER A 116 -2.17 2.80 -8.13
CA SER A 116 -3.14 3.24 -9.16
C SER A 116 -2.51 3.67 -10.49
N PRO A 117 -1.81 2.77 -11.21
CA PRO A 117 -0.99 3.15 -12.37
C PRO A 117 -1.80 3.82 -13.49
N ALA A 118 -3.00 3.33 -13.77
CA ALA A 118 -3.85 3.89 -14.83
C ALA A 118 -4.22 5.36 -14.60
N GLN A 119 -4.35 5.78 -13.34
CA GLN A 119 -4.77 7.13 -12.97
C GLN A 119 -3.61 8.12 -12.85
N ARG A 120 -2.36 7.66 -12.98
CA ARG A 120 -1.17 8.52 -12.99
C ARG A 120 -0.38 8.49 -14.30
N ASN A 121 -0.69 7.58 -15.21
CA ASN A 121 -0.05 7.54 -16.51
C ASN A 121 -0.37 8.80 -17.32
N PRO A 122 0.61 9.34 -18.08
CA PRO A 122 0.33 10.41 -19.03
C PRO A 122 -0.64 9.92 -20.11
N ILE A 123 -1.54 10.79 -20.54
CA ILE A 123 -2.37 10.51 -21.72
C ILE A 123 -1.52 10.59 -23.00
N ALA A 124 -2.00 10.03 -24.10
CA ALA A 124 -1.29 10.04 -25.38
C ALA A 124 -0.90 11.47 -25.79
N GLY A 125 0.37 11.65 -26.12
CA GLY A 125 0.93 12.94 -26.52
C GLY A 125 1.32 13.91 -25.39
N GLN A 126 1.13 13.52 -24.14
CA GLN A 126 1.56 14.32 -22.98
C GLN A 126 3.02 13.99 -22.62
N ALA A 127 3.82 15.02 -22.32
CA ALA A 127 5.17 14.82 -21.79
C ALA A 127 5.11 14.21 -20.37
N ILE A 128 6.06 13.31 -20.05
CA ILE A 128 6.12 12.68 -18.74
C ILE A 128 6.35 13.71 -17.64
N ASP A 129 7.21 14.70 -17.88
CA ASP A 129 7.51 15.76 -16.91
C ASP A 129 6.26 16.59 -16.56
N ASP A 130 5.42 16.90 -17.53
CA ASP A 130 4.13 17.59 -17.30
C ASP A 130 3.16 16.73 -16.49
N ALA A 131 3.12 15.43 -16.75
CA ALA A 131 2.30 14.48 -15.99
C ALA A 131 2.79 14.39 -14.54
N LEU A 132 4.11 14.34 -14.34
CA LEU A 132 4.76 14.28 -13.04
C LEU A 132 4.51 15.55 -12.22
N GLU A 133 4.59 16.74 -12.85
CA GLU A 133 4.29 18.02 -12.20
C GLU A 133 2.85 18.04 -11.67
N ARG A 134 1.88 17.69 -12.53
CA ARG A 134 0.45 17.64 -12.15
C ARG A 134 0.17 16.61 -11.06
N ALA A 135 0.76 15.42 -11.17
CA ALA A 135 0.68 14.41 -10.14
C ALA A 135 1.27 14.91 -8.81
N GLY A 136 2.39 15.64 -8.86
CA GLY A 136 3.03 16.25 -7.70
C GLY A 136 2.12 17.25 -6.97
N GLU A 137 1.34 18.05 -7.72
CA GLU A 137 0.33 18.94 -7.12
C GLU A 137 -0.75 18.16 -6.37
N CYS A 138 -1.26 17.07 -6.98
CA CYS A 138 -2.28 16.22 -6.36
C CYS A 138 -1.74 15.50 -5.12
N TRP A 139 -0.54 14.94 -5.17
CA TRP A 139 0.12 14.31 -4.02
C TRP A 139 0.40 15.29 -2.89
N ARG A 140 0.76 16.53 -3.22
CA ARG A 140 0.92 17.59 -2.20
C ARG A 140 -0.41 17.84 -1.47
N ALA A 141 -1.51 18.01 -2.19
CA ALA A 141 -2.83 18.20 -1.60
C ALA A 141 -3.27 16.99 -0.74
N ALA A 142 -2.98 15.77 -1.21
CA ALA A 142 -3.23 14.54 -0.47
C ALA A 142 -2.43 14.45 0.83
N GLY A 143 -1.11 14.70 0.77
CA GLY A 143 -0.22 14.67 1.93
C GLY A 143 -0.54 15.75 2.96
N GLU A 144 -0.99 16.93 2.52
CA GLU A 144 -1.46 17.97 3.44
C GLU A 144 -2.70 17.53 4.22
N HIS A 145 -3.69 16.93 3.52
CA HIS A 145 -4.91 16.46 4.16
C HIS A 145 -4.63 15.26 5.09
N ALA A 146 -3.82 14.29 4.64
CA ALA A 146 -3.42 13.14 5.44
C ALA A 146 -2.65 13.56 6.71
N GLY A 147 -1.75 14.55 6.61
CA GLY A 147 -1.03 15.07 7.77
C GLY A 147 -1.94 15.71 8.83
N LYS A 148 -3.03 16.37 8.41
CA LYS A 148 -4.05 16.92 9.35
C LYS A 148 -4.82 15.80 10.06
N ALA A 149 -5.01 14.66 9.40
CA ALA A 149 -5.65 13.47 9.96
C ALA A 149 -4.68 12.57 10.75
N GLY A 150 -3.38 12.89 10.80
CA GLY A 150 -2.37 12.06 11.45
C GLY A 150 -2.03 10.78 10.68
N LEU A 151 -2.29 10.75 9.36
CA LEU A 151 -2.09 9.60 8.49
C LEU A 151 -0.90 9.79 7.54
N ALA A 152 -0.31 8.69 7.09
CA ALA A 152 0.70 8.67 6.05
C ALA A 152 0.07 8.43 4.67
N TYR A 153 0.22 9.38 3.75
CA TYR A 153 -0.12 9.19 2.34
C TYR A 153 1.14 8.79 1.58
N CYS A 154 1.20 7.56 1.11
CA CYS A 154 2.39 6.96 0.53
C CYS A 154 2.33 6.97 -1.00
N ILE A 155 3.27 7.65 -1.65
CA ILE A 155 3.52 7.48 -3.08
C ILE A 155 4.20 6.12 -3.26
N GLU A 156 3.60 5.23 -4.01
CA GLU A 156 4.17 3.94 -4.35
C GLU A 156 4.98 4.04 -5.64
N PRO A 157 6.30 3.74 -5.62
CA PRO A 157 7.04 3.50 -6.85
C PRO A 157 6.55 2.19 -7.50
N LEU A 158 6.18 2.26 -8.77
CA LEU A 158 5.70 1.10 -9.54
C LEU A 158 6.68 0.74 -10.65
N SER A 159 6.70 -0.54 -11.03
CA SER A 159 7.56 -0.99 -12.12
C SER A 159 7.24 -0.30 -13.45
N ALA A 160 8.26 -0.16 -14.32
CA ALA A 160 8.17 0.61 -15.56
C ALA A 160 7.15 0.05 -16.57
N ASP A 161 6.80 -1.22 -16.46
CA ASP A 161 5.73 -1.84 -17.26
C ASP A 161 4.32 -1.45 -16.80
N GLN A 162 4.17 -0.90 -15.60
CA GLN A 162 2.89 -0.43 -15.06
C GLN A 162 2.69 1.06 -15.30
N THR A 163 3.72 1.87 -15.12
CA THR A 163 3.64 3.32 -15.25
C THR A 163 4.99 3.92 -15.70
N GLN A 164 4.93 5.09 -16.33
CA GLN A 164 6.10 5.91 -16.63
C GLN A 164 6.39 6.96 -15.53
N VAL A 165 5.55 7.01 -14.49
CA VAL A 165 5.58 8.06 -13.47
C VAL A 165 5.95 7.46 -12.12
N VAL A 166 7.14 7.75 -11.63
CA VAL A 166 7.72 7.28 -10.36
C VAL A 166 7.90 5.75 -10.33
N ASN A 167 9.10 5.32 -10.69
CA ASN A 167 9.47 3.90 -10.79
C ASN A 167 10.47 3.46 -9.71
N THR A 168 11.12 4.40 -9.01
CA THR A 168 12.11 4.10 -7.98
C THR A 168 11.85 4.85 -6.68
N LEU A 169 12.31 4.29 -5.56
CA LEU A 169 12.30 4.97 -4.27
C LEU A 169 13.02 6.32 -4.32
N ALA A 170 14.12 6.40 -5.06
CA ALA A 170 14.84 7.67 -5.23
C ALA A 170 13.98 8.76 -5.90
N GLN A 171 13.13 8.40 -6.86
CA GLN A 171 12.19 9.34 -7.49
C GLN A 171 11.11 9.78 -6.50
N ALA A 172 10.48 8.83 -5.79
CA ALA A 172 9.47 9.14 -4.79
C ALA A 172 10.03 10.00 -3.66
N MET A 173 11.22 9.67 -3.14
CA MET A 173 11.87 10.43 -2.07
C MET A 173 12.17 11.88 -2.47
N ARG A 174 12.54 12.16 -3.74
CA ARG A 174 12.71 13.53 -4.21
C ARG A 174 11.41 14.33 -4.12
N ILE A 175 10.28 13.73 -4.50
CA ILE A 175 8.95 14.37 -4.44
C ILE A 175 8.57 14.64 -2.98
N VAL A 176 8.69 13.62 -2.13
CA VAL A 176 8.35 13.71 -0.71
C VAL A 176 9.21 14.74 0.01
N ALA A 177 10.51 14.75 -0.25
CA ALA A 177 11.44 15.71 0.35
C ALA A 177 11.16 17.16 -0.11
N ALA A 178 10.86 17.35 -1.40
CA ALA A 178 10.53 18.67 -1.95
C ALA A 178 9.20 19.22 -1.39
N ALA A 179 8.23 18.35 -1.11
CA ALA A 179 6.93 18.75 -0.57
C ALA A 179 7.01 19.28 0.87
N LYS A 180 7.92 18.74 1.70
CA LYS A 180 8.11 19.11 3.12
C LYS A 180 6.84 18.99 3.97
N LEU A 181 5.97 18.03 3.64
CA LEU A 181 4.70 17.80 4.33
C LEU A 181 4.83 16.62 5.28
N PRO A 182 4.35 16.70 6.53
CA PRO A 182 4.45 15.61 7.49
C PRO A 182 3.65 14.37 7.06
N GLY A 183 2.53 14.54 6.37
CA GLY A 183 1.67 13.44 5.92
C GLY A 183 2.03 12.85 4.55
N LEU A 184 3.04 13.39 3.82
CA LEU A 184 3.45 12.81 2.54
C LEU A 184 4.67 11.92 2.72
N HIS A 185 4.53 10.67 2.34
CA HIS A 185 5.51 9.60 2.49
C HIS A 185 5.67 8.82 1.19
N THR A 186 6.57 7.85 1.20
CA THR A 186 6.63 6.77 0.22
C THR A 186 6.60 5.42 0.93
N MET A 187 6.56 4.36 0.17
CA MET A 187 6.52 2.99 0.66
C MET A 187 7.39 2.08 -0.21
N LEU A 188 7.63 0.87 0.26
CA LEU A 188 8.35 -0.16 -0.45
C LEU A 188 7.38 -1.28 -0.85
N ASP A 189 7.12 -1.44 -2.14
CA ASP A 189 6.58 -2.65 -2.73
C ASP A 189 7.72 -3.50 -3.27
N THR A 190 7.81 -4.75 -2.81
CA THR A 190 8.97 -5.59 -3.13
C THR A 190 8.96 -6.13 -4.56
N SER A 191 7.79 -6.35 -5.17
CA SER A 191 7.70 -6.75 -6.58
C SER A 191 8.12 -5.61 -7.51
N SER A 192 7.59 -4.42 -7.30
CA SER A 192 7.93 -3.22 -8.07
C SER A 192 9.41 -2.87 -7.92
N ALA A 193 9.95 -2.90 -6.70
CA ALA A 193 11.35 -2.65 -6.45
C ALA A 193 12.25 -3.71 -7.11
N GLY A 194 11.92 -5.00 -6.97
CA GLY A 194 12.68 -6.09 -7.61
C GLY A 194 12.70 -6.04 -9.14
N ARG A 195 11.81 -5.27 -9.76
CA ARG A 195 11.69 -5.09 -11.22
C ARG A 195 12.25 -3.77 -11.74
N SER A 196 12.48 -2.79 -10.87
CA SER A 196 12.83 -1.41 -11.28
C SER A 196 14.06 -0.82 -10.59
N GLU A 197 14.52 -1.42 -9.51
CA GLU A 197 15.71 -0.95 -8.79
C GLU A 197 16.94 -1.77 -9.17
N ASP A 198 18.08 -1.10 -9.25
CA ASP A 198 19.36 -1.71 -9.64
C ASP A 198 20.12 -2.35 -8.46
N GLU A 199 19.61 -2.19 -7.24
CA GLU A 199 20.23 -2.70 -6.02
C GLU A 199 19.31 -3.66 -5.24
N PRO A 200 19.89 -4.53 -4.39
CA PRO A 200 19.10 -5.41 -3.54
C PRO A 200 18.12 -4.66 -2.64
N ILE A 201 16.92 -5.20 -2.45
CA ILE A 201 15.82 -4.52 -1.73
C ILE A 201 16.21 -4.18 -0.28
N GLU A 202 16.97 -5.04 0.41
CA GLU A 202 17.46 -4.76 1.75
C GLU A 202 18.39 -3.54 1.82
N ARG A 203 19.09 -3.22 0.71
CA ARG A 203 19.90 -2.01 0.62
C ARG A 203 19.05 -0.75 0.43
N LEU A 204 17.92 -0.87 -0.25
CA LEU A 204 16.94 0.21 -0.32
C LEU A 204 16.39 0.55 1.07
N VAL A 205 16.10 -0.46 1.89
CA VAL A 205 15.70 -0.25 3.28
C VAL A 205 16.81 0.47 4.05
N ASP A 206 18.05 -0.03 3.99
CA ASP A 206 19.19 0.58 4.68
C ASP A 206 19.41 2.05 4.28
N ARG A 207 19.21 2.37 3.01
CA ARG A 207 19.41 3.72 2.46
C ARG A 207 18.29 4.68 2.85
N TRP A 208 17.03 4.26 2.73
CA TRP A 208 15.91 5.18 2.77
C TRP A 208 15.18 5.24 4.11
N TRP A 209 15.26 4.18 4.93
CA TRP A 209 14.65 4.19 6.27
C TRP A 209 15.09 5.36 7.14
N PRO A 210 16.39 5.73 7.22
CA PRO A 210 16.84 6.85 8.05
C PRO A 210 16.22 8.21 7.70
N SER A 211 15.61 8.33 6.53
CA SER A 211 14.91 9.55 6.13
C SER A 211 13.62 9.82 6.94
N GLY A 212 13.06 8.79 7.59
CA GLY A 212 11.76 8.84 8.25
C GLY A 212 10.58 9.01 7.28
N ARG A 213 10.79 8.76 5.97
CA ARG A 213 9.78 8.94 4.93
C ARG A 213 9.33 7.64 4.26
N LEU A 214 9.96 6.52 4.58
CA LEU A 214 9.52 5.19 4.19
C LEU A 214 8.52 4.69 5.24
N ALA A 215 7.21 4.77 4.97
CA ALA A 215 6.18 4.60 5.99
C ALA A 215 5.46 3.25 5.94
N HIS A 216 5.55 2.50 4.82
CA HIS A 216 4.84 1.24 4.65
C HIS A 216 5.63 0.26 3.78
N VAL A 217 5.32 -1.03 3.93
CA VAL A 217 5.94 -2.12 3.18
C VAL A 217 4.88 -3.11 2.70
N GLN A 218 4.88 -3.39 1.40
CA GLN A 218 4.13 -4.49 0.80
C GLN A 218 5.10 -5.58 0.33
N LEU A 219 4.78 -6.83 0.66
CA LEU A 219 5.55 -8.00 0.27
C LEU A 219 4.80 -8.78 -0.81
N ASN A 220 5.46 -8.94 -1.93
CA ASN A 220 5.09 -9.76 -3.07
C ASN A 220 6.36 -10.09 -3.86
N ASP A 221 6.39 -11.24 -4.50
CA ASP A 221 7.51 -11.65 -5.34
C ASP A 221 7.49 -10.88 -6.68
N ARG A 222 8.65 -10.71 -7.34
CA ARG A 222 8.73 -10.05 -8.66
C ARG A 222 7.88 -10.73 -9.74
N ASN A 223 7.49 -11.99 -9.56
CA ASN A 223 6.54 -12.69 -10.40
C ASN A 223 5.07 -12.35 -10.08
N ARG A 224 4.84 -11.40 -9.15
CA ARG A 224 3.53 -10.93 -8.66
C ARG A 224 2.75 -11.94 -7.83
N ARG A 225 3.37 -13.02 -7.38
CA ARG A 225 2.82 -13.95 -6.40
C ARG A 225 3.12 -13.52 -4.98
N GLY A 226 2.56 -14.24 -4.03
CA GLY A 226 2.86 -14.00 -2.62
C GLY A 226 4.31 -14.35 -2.25
N PRO A 227 4.82 -13.80 -1.14
CA PRO A 227 6.15 -14.13 -0.64
C PRO A 227 6.36 -15.65 -0.51
N GLY A 228 7.50 -16.14 -1.02
CA GLY A 228 7.85 -17.55 -1.05
C GLY A 228 7.28 -18.35 -2.22
N GLN A 229 6.58 -17.71 -3.14
CA GLN A 229 6.03 -18.34 -4.36
C GLN A 229 6.83 -18.02 -5.64
N GLY A 230 8.02 -17.47 -5.49
CA GLY A 230 8.98 -17.18 -6.56
C GLY A 230 10.42 -17.28 -6.08
N ASP A 231 11.31 -16.56 -6.75
CA ASP A 231 12.75 -16.62 -6.52
C ASP A 231 13.29 -15.54 -5.57
N ASP A 232 12.47 -14.57 -5.18
CA ASP A 232 12.90 -13.48 -4.31
C ASP A 232 13.13 -13.95 -2.87
N ARG A 233 14.16 -13.40 -2.24
CA ARG A 233 14.54 -13.73 -0.87
C ARG A 233 14.10 -12.64 0.09
N PHE A 234 13.11 -12.93 0.92
CA PHE A 234 12.56 -11.98 1.87
C PHE A 234 13.30 -11.92 3.22
N GLY A 235 14.09 -12.95 3.55
CA GLY A 235 14.89 -12.97 4.78
C GLY A 235 15.79 -11.74 4.95
N PRO A 236 16.61 -11.35 3.96
CA PRO A 236 17.42 -10.13 4.02
C PRO A 236 16.61 -8.85 4.20
N VAL A 237 15.46 -8.74 3.53
CA VAL A 237 14.55 -7.58 3.62
C VAL A 237 13.97 -7.46 5.03
N LEU A 238 13.45 -8.56 5.58
CA LEU A 238 12.91 -8.60 6.94
C LEU A 238 14.01 -8.34 8.00
N ALA A 239 15.22 -8.85 7.77
CA ALA A 239 16.37 -8.55 8.63
C ALA A 239 16.75 -7.07 8.61
N ALA A 240 16.70 -6.42 7.44
CA ALA A 240 16.94 -4.98 7.32
C ALA A 240 15.86 -4.17 8.05
N LEU A 241 14.58 -4.48 7.84
CA LEU A 241 13.48 -3.84 8.53
C LEU A 241 13.61 -3.97 10.07
N ARG A 242 13.94 -5.18 10.56
CA ARG A 242 14.18 -5.43 11.99
C ARG A 242 15.36 -4.61 12.52
N ARG A 243 16.48 -4.58 11.81
CA ARG A 243 17.69 -3.85 12.18
C ARG A 243 17.43 -2.35 12.35
N HIS A 244 16.53 -1.80 11.54
CA HIS A 244 16.11 -0.41 11.60
C HIS A 244 14.94 -0.16 12.56
N GLY A 245 14.44 -1.17 13.27
CA GLY A 245 13.34 -1.03 14.22
C GLY A 245 12.01 -0.69 13.56
N TYR A 246 11.76 -1.25 12.35
CA TYR A 246 10.47 -1.06 11.68
C TYR A 246 9.31 -1.55 12.55
N ASP A 247 8.37 -0.67 12.85
CA ASP A 247 7.20 -0.91 13.68
C ASP A 247 5.86 -0.70 12.93
N GLY A 248 5.93 -0.46 11.62
CA GLY A 248 4.76 -0.31 10.74
C GLY A 248 4.14 -1.65 10.34
N TRP A 249 3.08 -1.57 9.55
CA TRP A 249 2.44 -2.73 8.96
C TRP A 249 3.24 -3.28 7.78
N ILE A 250 3.26 -4.61 7.67
CA ILE A 250 3.79 -5.35 6.51
C ILE A 250 2.60 -6.07 5.87
N ALA A 251 2.20 -5.65 4.70
CA ALA A 251 1.06 -6.23 3.99
C ALA A 251 1.53 -7.22 2.91
N MET A 252 0.80 -8.32 2.72
CA MET A 252 0.96 -9.25 1.61
C MET A 252 0.02 -8.81 0.49
N GLU A 253 0.60 -8.44 -0.67
CA GLU A 253 -0.12 -7.92 -1.82
C GLU A 253 0.19 -8.73 -3.10
N PRO A 254 -0.17 -10.02 -3.17
CA PRO A 254 -0.06 -10.77 -4.42
C PRO A 254 -1.09 -10.31 -5.46
N PHE A 255 -0.76 -10.50 -6.75
CA PHE A 255 -1.63 -10.22 -7.89
C PHE A 255 -1.90 -11.47 -8.73
N ASP A 256 -0.99 -12.45 -8.71
CA ASP A 256 -1.15 -13.79 -9.30
C ASP A 256 -1.40 -14.80 -8.17
N TYR A 257 -2.66 -15.17 -7.97
CA TYR A 257 -3.09 -16.03 -6.87
C TYR A 257 -2.91 -17.50 -7.20
N GLN A 258 -1.88 -18.13 -6.63
CA GLN A 258 -1.59 -19.55 -6.83
C GLN A 258 -1.60 -20.31 -5.51
N PRO A 259 -2.39 -21.41 -5.36
CA PRO A 259 -3.35 -21.97 -6.36
C PRO A 259 -4.62 -21.12 -6.51
N ASP A 260 -4.94 -20.29 -5.52
CA ASP A 260 -6.06 -19.36 -5.43
C ASP A 260 -5.74 -18.30 -4.38
N GLY A 261 -6.64 -17.32 -4.18
CA GLY A 261 -6.45 -16.24 -3.20
C GLY A 261 -6.25 -16.76 -1.77
N PRO A 262 -7.15 -17.61 -1.24
CA PRO A 262 -7.00 -18.19 0.09
C PRO A 262 -5.72 -18.99 0.26
N GLY A 263 -5.34 -19.82 -0.70
CA GLY A 263 -4.10 -20.59 -0.69
C GLY A 263 -2.85 -19.70 -0.72
N CYS A 264 -2.87 -18.66 -1.55
CA CYS A 264 -1.82 -17.65 -1.62
C CYS A 264 -1.66 -16.91 -0.28
N ALA A 265 -2.76 -16.48 0.34
CA ALA A 265 -2.76 -15.83 1.64
C ALA A 265 -2.16 -16.74 2.74
N ALA A 266 -2.55 -18.02 2.76
CA ALA A 266 -2.03 -18.99 3.73
C ALA A 266 -0.53 -19.26 3.55
N HIS A 267 -0.09 -19.44 2.30
CA HIS A 267 1.33 -19.65 1.98
C HIS A 267 2.18 -18.43 2.39
N SER A 268 1.77 -17.25 2.00
CA SER A 268 2.51 -16.00 2.23
C SER A 268 2.76 -15.75 3.71
N ILE A 269 1.74 -15.85 4.55
CA ILE A 269 1.91 -15.60 5.99
C ILE A 269 2.75 -16.71 6.64
N GLY A 270 2.57 -17.97 6.26
CA GLY A 270 3.36 -19.09 6.77
C GLY A 270 4.85 -18.91 6.48
N TYR A 271 5.18 -18.54 5.24
CA TYR A 271 6.56 -18.27 4.81
C TYR A 271 7.17 -17.08 5.58
N VAL A 272 6.48 -15.94 5.63
CA VAL A 272 6.99 -14.74 6.31
C VAL A 272 7.15 -14.97 7.80
N ARG A 273 6.21 -15.65 8.48
CA ARG A 273 6.33 -15.98 9.90
C ARG A 273 7.50 -16.91 10.18
N GLY A 274 7.72 -17.93 9.34
CA GLY A 274 8.87 -18.82 9.48
C GLY A 274 10.20 -18.08 9.38
N LEU A 275 10.31 -17.09 8.46
CA LEU A 275 11.49 -16.22 8.36
C LEU A 275 11.68 -15.34 9.59
N LEU A 276 10.60 -14.73 10.10
CA LEU A 276 10.66 -13.88 11.30
C LEU A 276 11.09 -14.71 12.54
N GLU A 277 10.52 -15.91 12.70
CA GLU A 277 10.91 -16.84 13.79
C GLU A 277 12.40 -17.22 13.70
N ALA A 278 12.91 -17.54 12.51
CA ALA A 278 14.32 -17.84 12.29
C ALA A 278 15.22 -16.63 12.61
N LEU A 279 14.80 -15.41 12.28
CA LEU A 279 15.53 -14.19 12.62
C LEU A 279 15.53 -13.91 14.13
N GLU A 280 14.45 -14.23 14.84
CA GLU A 280 14.37 -14.09 16.30
C GLU A 280 15.28 -15.10 17.02
N ALA A 281 15.35 -16.33 16.52
CA ALA A 281 16.18 -17.39 17.09
C ALA A 281 17.69 -17.21 16.84
N GLY A 282 18.08 -16.49 15.77
CA GLY A 282 19.48 -16.26 15.40
C GLY A 282 20.09 -14.96 15.92
N GLY A 283 19.35 -14.15 16.65
CA GLY A 283 19.79 -12.88 17.27
C GLY A 283 19.82 -12.98 18.75
#